data_621b38215b825de3d3c99c8b0c3577f8
#
_entry.id   621b38215b825de3d3c99c8b0c3577f8
#
_cell.length_a   1.000
_cell.length_b   1.000
_cell.length_c   1.000
_cell.angle_alpha   90.00
_cell.angle_beta   90.00
_cell.angle_gamma   90.00
#
_symmetry.space_group_name_H-M   'P 1'
#
loop_
_entity.id
_entity.type
_entity.pdbx_description
1 polymer ?
#
loop_
_entity_poly.entity_id
_entity_poly.type
_entity_poly.pdbx_seq_one_letter_code
_entity_poly.pdbx_strand_id
1 'polypeptide(L)'
;MNVRQANTATGLFFSGTMIQGIIVQNNLDYNYQRWHGTLLAWAALLLCVIINTLMARLLPKIESFFLLLHVLGFFAVLIPLLVMAPKAHASFVFKEFVNAGGWESDGLAFMVGLISCNVPLIGYDAPCHMAEEVLNSSTVPEAMIGAVLVNGILGLGVCIAFSFTVGDLASALSSPTGYDFIEVFFSATNSLAGSSTMTAILIALVTSASVGFLATATRQTWAFARDRGLPFSTFLAKVDKGTGVPLRAALASTVAAALLLLINIGSTVAFNAIVSVTTAGLFTSYAIPIALILRKRMIGEYVRMGPWRMNATVGLIVNAFAVAFLLISLFFSFWPPAMPVGLITMNWSCAVFGGVMALGVL
;
A
#
# COMPACT_ATOMS: atom_id res chain seq x y z
N MET A 1 13.51 7.75 -1.14
CA MET A 1 12.60 8.93 -1.14
C MET A 1 11.47 8.80 -2.16
N ASN A 2 11.78 8.56 -3.44
CA ASN A 2 10.76 8.47 -4.51
C ASN A 2 9.66 7.43 -4.25
N VAL A 3 10.00 6.30 -3.63
CA VAL A 3 9.04 5.21 -3.31
C VAL A 3 7.94 5.69 -2.35
N ARG A 4 8.28 6.49 -1.34
CA ARG A 4 7.28 7.01 -0.37
C ARG A 4 6.34 8.03 -1.00
N GLN A 5 6.84 8.86 -1.93
CA GLN A 5 6.00 9.77 -2.70
C GLN A 5 5.02 8.99 -3.59
N ALA A 6 5.52 7.94 -4.27
CA ALA A 6 4.69 7.06 -5.09
C ALA A 6 3.64 6.32 -4.24
N ASN A 7 4.00 5.87 -3.03
CA ASN A 7 3.06 5.22 -2.10
C ASN A 7 1.92 6.15 -1.67
N THR A 8 2.25 7.42 -1.36
CA THR A 8 1.24 8.44 -1.06
C THR A 8 0.30 8.65 -2.25
N ALA A 9 0.84 8.81 -3.46
CA ALA A 9 0.03 8.96 -4.66
C ALA A 9 -0.84 7.73 -4.93
N THR A 10 -0.33 6.52 -4.69
CA THR A 10 -1.08 5.25 -4.84
C THR A 10 -2.29 5.19 -3.91
N GLY A 11 -2.12 5.47 -2.62
CA GLY A 11 -3.24 5.46 -1.67
C GLY A 11 -4.30 6.49 -2.02
N LEU A 12 -3.89 7.70 -2.42
CA LEU A 12 -4.80 8.76 -2.83
C LEU A 12 -5.53 8.44 -4.15
N PHE A 13 -4.85 7.79 -5.10
CA PHE A 13 -5.46 7.31 -6.33
C PHE A 13 -6.57 6.31 -6.03
N PHE A 14 -6.31 5.31 -5.19
CA PHE A 14 -7.33 4.35 -4.79
C PHE A 14 -8.50 5.03 -4.06
N SER A 15 -8.23 5.99 -3.18
CA SER A 15 -9.31 6.76 -2.53
C SER A 15 -10.19 7.47 -3.56
N GLY A 16 -9.60 8.21 -4.50
CA GLY A 16 -10.33 8.97 -5.52
C GLY A 16 -11.11 8.08 -6.50
N THR A 17 -10.49 7.01 -6.98
CA THR A 17 -11.12 6.10 -7.96
C THR A 17 -12.16 5.17 -7.34
N MET A 18 -12.03 4.78 -6.06
CA MET A 18 -13.09 4.07 -5.33
C MET A 18 -14.31 4.97 -5.09
N ILE A 19 -14.12 6.25 -4.78
CA ILE A 19 -15.26 7.22 -4.72
C ILE A 19 -15.94 7.27 -6.09
N GLN A 20 -15.18 7.34 -7.16
CA GLN A 20 -15.71 7.31 -8.52
C GLN A 20 -16.45 6.00 -8.82
N GLY A 21 -15.95 4.85 -8.34
CA GLY A 21 -16.63 3.55 -8.44
C GLY A 21 -18.01 3.54 -7.78
N ILE A 22 -18.15 4.15 -6.57
CA ILE A 22 -19.46 4.31 -5.93
C ILE A 22 -20.38 5.20 -6.78
N ILE A 23 -19.87 6.27 -7.37
CA ILE A 23 -20.68 7.15 -8.25
C ILE A 23 -21.18 6.37 -9.47
N VAL A 24 -20.31 5.58 -10.11
CA VAL A 24 -20.69 4.71 -11.24
C VAL A 24 -21.78 3.71 -10.84
N GLN A 25 -21.64 3.08 -9.68
CA GLN A 25 -22.61 2.10 -9.18
C GLN A 25 -24.01 2.71 -8.92
N ASN A 26 -24.05 3.95 -8.42
CA ASN A 26 -25.32 4.59 -8.00
C ASN A 26 -25.94 5.48 -9.09
N ASN A 27 -25.21 5.80 -10.16
CA ASN A 27 -25.68 6.67 -11.23
C ASN A 27 -25.30 6.10 -12.60
N LEU A 28 -26.25 5.44 -13.24
CA LEU A 28 -26.06 4.80 -14.55
C LEU A 28 -25.75 5.78 -15.68
N ASP A 29 -26.13 7.05 -15.54
CA ASP A 29 -25.89 8.10 -16.53
C ASP A 29 -24.51 8.78 -16.34
N TYR A 30 -23.75 8.37 -15.32
CA TYR A 30 -22.46 8.98 -15.06
C TYR A 30 -21.42 8.62 -16.14
N ASN A 31 -20.97 9.66 -16.86
CA ASN A 31 -19.92 9.50 -17.84
C ASN A 31 -18.54 9.49 -17.14
N TYR A 32 -17.96 8.31 -17.00
CA TYR A 32 -16.67 8.11 -16.37
C TYR A 32 -15.56 8.87 -17.13
N GLN A 33 -14.85 9.75 -16.40
CA GLN A 33 -13.68 10.46 -16.92
C GLN A 33 -12.50 10.32 -15.93
N ARG A 34 -11.30 10.07 -16.43
CA ARG A 34 -10.11 9.88 -15.59
C ARG A 34 -9.76 11.10 -14.73
N TRP A 35 -10.01 12.31 -15.25
CA TRP A 35 -9.74 13.54 -14.51
C TRP A 35 -10.67 13.73 -13.30
N HIS A 36 -11.88 13.16 -13.29
CA HIS A 36 -12.76 13.15 -12.11
C HIS A 36 -12.08 12.40 -10.95
N GLY A 37 -11.54 11.20 -11.21
CA GLY A 37 -10.80 10.44 -10.20
C GLY A 37 -9.58 11.19 -9.69
N THR A 38 -8.87 11.90 -10.54
CA THR A 38 -7.72 12.73 -10.13
C THR A 38 -8.15 13.91 -9.24
N LEU A 39 -9.26 14.58 -9.53
CA LEU A 39 -9.78 15.66 -8.68
C LEU A 39 -10.22 15.14 -7.30
N LEU A 40 -10.89 13.98 -7.27
CA LEU A 40 -11.27 13.32 -6.01
C LEU A 40 -10.03 12.91 -5.19
N ALA A 41 -8.99 12.40 -5.85
CA ALA A 41 -7.71 12.10 -5.21
C ALA A 41 -7.01 13.36 -4.67
N TRP A 42 -7.11 14.50 -5.37
CA TRP A 42 -6.60 15.79 -4.86
C TRP A 42 -7.41 16.31 -3.68
N ALA A 43 -8.72 16.08 -3.65
CA ALA A 43 -9.53 16.41 -2.47
C ALA A 43 -9.10 15.57 -1.25
N ALA A 44 -8.83 14.27 -1.44
CA ALA A 44 -8.27 13.40 -0.40
C ALA A 44 -6.85 13.86 0.02
N LEU A 45 -6.01 14.27 -0.94
CA LEU A 45 -4.68 14.84 -0.65
C LEU A 45 -4.78 16.10 0.20
N LEU A 46 -5.71 17.00 -0.11
CA LEU A 46 -5.95 18.22 0.69
C LEU A 46 -6.31 17.87 2.14
N LEU A 47 -7.19 16.89 2.34
CA LEU A 47 -7.52 16.38 3.69
C LEU A 47 -6.26 15.86 4.41
N CYS A 48 -5.45 15.04 3.73
CA CYS A 48 -4.19 14.53 4.29
C CYS A 48 -3.22 15.66 4.68
N VAL A 49 -3.13 16.71 3.85
CA VAL A 49 -2.29 17.89 4.14
C VAL A 49 -2.79 18.64 5.36
N ILE A 50 -4.10 18.87 5.46
CA ILE A 50 -4.71 19.56 6.62
C ILE A 50 -4.38 18.78 7.90
N ILE A 51 -4.56 17.47 7.92
CA ILE A 51 -4.28 16.62 9.08
C ILE A 51 -2.78 16.68 9.44
N ASN A 52 -1.89 16.54 8.46
CA ASN A 52 -0.44 16.50 8.69
C ASN A 52 0.20 17.86 9.02
N THR A 53 -0.48 18.96 8.74
CA THR A 53 0.07 20.33 8.98
C THR A 53 -0.70 21.06 10.06
N LEU A 54 -1.98 21.37 9.82
CA LEU A 54 -2.79 22.17 10.75
C LEU A 54 -3.19 21.38 11.99
N MET A 55 -3.46 20.07 11.84
CA MET A 55 -3.87 19.18 12.92
C MET A 55 -2.72 18.28 13.43
N ALA A 56 -1.47 18.57 13.09
CA ALA A 56 -0.31 17.72 13.42
C ALA A 56 -0.20 17.36 14.92
N ARG A 57 -0.56 18.29 15.82
CA ARG A 57 -0.61 18.03 17.27
C ARG A 57 -1.65 17.01 17.69
N LEU A 58 -2.69 16.83 16.89
CA LEU A 58 -3.76 15.86 17.12
C LEU A 58 -3.49 14.53 16.42
N LEU A 59 -2.44 14.44 15.59
CA LEU A 59 -2.14 13.25 14.79
C LEU A 59 -2.16 11.94 15.61
N PRO A 60 -1.56 11.85 16.83
CA PRO A 60 -1.64 10.61 17.60
C PRO A 60 -3.07 10.19 17.99
N LYS A 61 -3.96 11.16 18.25
CA LYS A 61 -5.37 10.87 18.54
C LYS A 61 -6.13 10.46 17.28
N ILE A 62 -5.83 11.10 16.16
CA ILE A 62 -6.41 10.78 14.86
C ILE A 62 -5.99 9.38 14.42
N GLU A 63 -4.74 9.00 14.57
CA GLU A 63 -4.24 7.65 14.29
C GLU A 63 -4.88 6.60 15.21
N SER A 64 -5.11 6.91 16.49
CA SER A 64 -5.83 6.03 17.39
C SER A 64 -7.29 5.85 16.96
N PHE A 65 -7.94 6.90 16.45
CA PHE A 65 -9.29 6.82 15.89
C PHE A 65 -9.28 5.98 14.60
N PHE A 66 -8.28 6.11 13.75
CA PHE A 66 -8.12 5.28 12.54
C PHE A 66 -7.95 3.80 12.88
N LEU A 67 -7.21 3.48 13.94
CA LEU A 67 -7.10 2.10 14.43
C LEU A 67 -8.46 1.55 14.86
N LEU A 68 -9.24 2.34 15.60
CA LEU A 68 -10.60 1.94 16.00
C LEU A 68 -11.49 1.75 14.77
N LEU A 69 -11.45 2.69 13.82
CA LEU A 69 -12.18 2.59 12.55
C LEU A 69 -11.77 1.34 11.76
N HIS A 70 -10.48 1.00 11.75
CA HIS A 70 -9.98 -0.20 11.09
C HIS A 70 -10.59 -1.48 11.69
N VAL A 71 -10.56 -1.61 13.01
CA VAL A 71 -11.11 -2.80 13.70
C VAL A 71 -12.63 -2.89 13.54
N LEU A 72 -13.35 -1.79 13.76
CA LEU A 72 -14.81 -1.76 13.61
C LEU A 72 -15.23 -1.92 12.14
N GLY A 73 -14.52 -1.28 11.22
CA GLY A 73 -14.74 -1.39 9.78
C GLY A 73 -14.51 -2.80 9.26
N PHE A 74 -13.50 -3.50 9.78
CA PHE A 74 -13.29 -4.92 9.49
C PHE A 74 -14.55 -5.74 9.77
N PHE A 75 -15.12 -5.64 10.97
CA PHE A 75 -16.34 -6.37 11.30
C PHE A 75 -17.56 -5.87 10.55
N ALA A 76 -17.66 -4.56 10.28
CA ALA A 76 -18.76 -3.97 9.53
C ALA A 76 -18.81 -4.44 8.06
N VAL A 77 -17.67 -4.84 7.48
CA VAL A 77 -17.60 -5.44 6.15
C VAL A 77 -17.72 -6.96 6.21
N LEU A 78 -17.01 -7.60 7.15
CA LEU A 78 -16.97 -9.06 7.24
C LEU A 78 -18.32 -9.69 7.61
N ILE A 79 -19.03 -9.11 8.59
CA ILE A 79 -20.29 -9.68 9.09
C ILE A 79 -21.37 -9.73 8.00
N PRO A 80 -21.68 -8.65 7.26
CA PRO A 80 -22.62 -8.72 6.14
C PRO A 80 -22.22 -9.75 5.07
N LEU A 81 -20.95 -9.83 4.70
CA LEU A 81 -20.48 -10.85 3.77
C LEU A 81 -20.77 -12.27 4.29
N LEU A 82 -20.46 -12.53 5.56
CA LEU A 82 -20.65 -13.85 6.15
C LEU A 82 -22.12 -14.22 6.39
N VAL A 83 -23.00 -13.24 6.61
CA VAL A 83 -24.40 -13.48 6.96
C VAL A 83 -25.30 -13.43 5.74
N MET A 84 -25.10 -12.49 4.84
CA MET A 84 -26.04 -12.19 3.76
C MET A 84 -25.66 -12.84 2.41
N ALA A 85 -24.37 -12.97 2.11
CA ALA A 85 -23.93 -13.51 0.83
C ALA A 85 -24.20 -15.03 0.72
N PRO A 86 -24.58 -15.55 -0.46
CA PRO A 86 -24.53 -16.95 -0.74
C PRO A 86 -23.12 -17.49 -0.59
N LYS A 87 -22.98 -18.74 -0.12
CA LYS A 87 -21.67 -19.34 0.14
C LYS A 87 -21.26 -20.31 -0.97
N ALA A 88 -20.06 -20.16 -1.48
CA ALA A 88 -19.41 -21.15 -2.32
C ALA A 88 -19.10 -22.44 -1.53
N HIS A 89 -18.95 -23.54 -2.24
CA HIS A 89 -18.50 -24.79 -1.64
C HIS A 89 -17.05 -24.67 -1.14
N ALA A 90 -16.74 -25.35 -0.03
CA ALA A 90 -15.38 -25.38 0.52
C ALA A 90 -14.34 -25.95 -0.49
N SER A 91 -14.78 -26.84 -1.39
CA SER A 91 -13.91 -27.34 -2.48
C SER A 91 -13.44 -26.23 -3.40
N PHE A 92 -14.30 -25.28 -3.75
CA PHE A 92 -13.95 -24.13 -4.57
C PHE A 92 -12.87 -23.29 -3.87
N VAL A 93 -13.05 -22.99 -2.58
CA VAL A 93 -12.14 -22.11 -1.84
C VAL A 93 -10.78 -22.76 -1.59
N PHE A 94 -10.72 -24.07 -1.28
CA PHE A 94 -9.49 -24.72 -0.80
C PHE A 94 -8.87 -25.71 -1.77
N LYS A 95 -9.55 -26.09 -2.86
CA LYS A 95 -9.04 -27.12 -3.78
C LYS A 95 -8.95 -26.65 -5.23
N GLU A 96 -9.75 -25.67 -5.62
CA GLU A 96 -9.71 -25.14 -6.97
C GLU A 96 -8.66 -24.05 -7.09
N PHE A 97 -7.85 -24.12 -8.14
CA PHE A 97 -6.89 -23.10 -8.50
C PHE A 97 -7.33 -22.43 -9.81
N VAL A 98 -7.59 -21.12 -9.75
CA VAL A 98 -8.05 -20.36 -10.91
C VAL A 98 -6.87 -19.60 -11.52
N ASN A 99 -6.38 -20.07 -12.66
CA ASN A 99 -5.33 -19.40 -13.44
C ASN A 99 -5.94 -18.33 -14.36
N ALA A 100 -6.48 -17.28 -13.76
CA ALA A 100 -7.09 -16.16 -14.51
C ALA A 100 -6.07 -15.35 -15.34
N GLY A 101 -4.80 -15.44 -15.02
CA GLY A 101 -3.72 -14.77 -15.76
C GLY A 101 -3.33 -15.47 -17.07
N GLY A 102 -3.84 -16.67 -17.34
CA GLY A 102 -3.53 -17.42 -18.57
C GLY A 102 -2.08 -17.89 -18.67
N TRP A 103 -1.42 -18.12 -17.53
CA TRP A 103 -0.04 -18.63 -17.48
C TRP A 103 0.02 -20.11 -17.84
N GLU A 104 1.16 -20.57 -18.40
CA GLU A 104 1.36 -21.96 -18.84
C GLU A 104 1.24 -23.00 -17.71
N SER A 105 1.53 -22.60 -16.46
CA SER A 105 1.41 -23.48 -15.30
C SER A 105 0.81 -22.76 -14.10
N ASP A 106 0.08 -23.50 -13.26
CA ASP A 106 -0.49 -22.99 -12.02
C ASP A 106 0.58 -22.54 -11.02
N GLY A 107 1.74 -23.21 -11.02
CA GLY A 107 2.87 -22.80 -10.19
C GLY A 107 3.40 -21.40 -10.57
N LEU A 108 3.48 -21.10 -11.86
CA LEU A 108 3.89 -19.77 -12.33
C LEU A 108 2.81 -18.73 -12.03
N ALA A 109 1.54 -19.05 -12.26
CA ALA A 109 0.41 -18.19 -11.90
C ALA A 109 0.40 -17.85 -10.39
N PHE A 110 0.68 -18.86 -9.54
CA PHE A 110 0.81 -18.67 -8.09
C PHE A 110 1.94 -17.71 -7.74
N MET A 111 3.12 -17.87 -8.34
CA MET A 111 4.28 -17.02 -8.05
C MET A 111 4.05 -15.58 -8.49
N VAL A 112 3.39 -15.35 -9.62
CA VAL A 112 3.00 -14.00 -10.07
C VAL A 112 1.92 -13.41 -9.13
N GLY A 113 0.93 -14.22 -8.75
CA GLY A 113 -0.14 -13.82 -7.82
C GLY A 113 0.34 -13.54 -6.39
N LEU A 114 1.48 -14.10 -5.96
CA LEU A 114 2.06 -13.90 -4.62
C LEU A 114 2.26 -12.41 -4.30
N ILE A 115 2.53 -11.59 -5.31
CA ILE A 115 2.72 -10.14 -5.14
C ILE A 115 1.46 -9.49 -4.57
N SER A 116 0.28 -9.87 -5.05
CA SER A 116 -0.99 -9.34 -4.55
C SER A 116 -1.21 -9.64 -3.06
N CYS A 117 -0.74 -10.79 -2.58
CA CYS A 117 -0.79 -11.16 -1.16
C CYS A 117 0.22 -10.39 -0.30
N ASN A 118 1.35 -9.98 -0.88
CA ASN A 118 2.38 -9.25 -0.18
C ASN A 118 2.04 -7.76 -0.02
N VAL A 119 1.42 -7.14 -1.02
CA VAL A 119 1.12 -5.69 -1.05
C VAL A 119 0.37 -5.20 0.19
N PRO A 120 -0.66 -5.88 0.73
CA PRO A 120 -1.36 -5.43 1.94
C PRO A 120 -0.50 -5.41 3.20
N LEU A 121 0.62 -6.12 3.21
CA LEU A 121 1.53 -6.23 4.36
C LEU A 121 2.76 -5.31 4.23
N ILE A 122 2.94 -4.60 3.11
CA ILE A 122 4.06 -3.67 2.93
C ILE A 122 3.80 -2.36 3.69
N GLY A 123 4.90 -1.70 4.11
CA GLY A 123 4.81 -0.42 4.81
C GLY A 123 4.83 -0.55 6.33
N TYR A 124 5.01 -1.77 6.85
CA TYR A 124 5.19 -2.03 8.28
C TYR A 124 6.39 -1.28 8.90
N ASP A 125 7.29 -0.77 8.08
CA ASP A 125 8.44 0.03 8.49
C ASP A 125 8.11 1.50 8.81
N ALA A 126 6.87 1.93 8.66
CA ALA A 126 6.43 3.30 8.95
C ALA A 126 6.88 3.80 10.35
N PRO A 127 6.81 3.01 11.44
CA PRO A 127 7.32 3.41 12.75
C PRO A 127 8.82 3.74 12.77
N CYS A 128 9.64 3.14 11.90
CA CYS A 128 11.08 3.45 11.82
C CYS A 128 11.34 4.89 11.39
N HIS A 129 10.50 5.43 10.49
CA HIS A 129 10.63 6.81 9.99
C HIS A 129 10.15 7.86 10.99
N MET A 130 9.47 7.42 12.03
CA MET A 130 8.99 8.24 13.14
C MET A 130 9.71 7.91 14.45
N ALA A 131 10.78 7.12 14.41
CA ALA A 131 11.48 6.65 15.60
C ALA A 131 12.08 7.79 16.46
N GLU A 132 12.38 8.94 15.85
CA GLU A 132 12.84 10.15 16.56
C GLU A 132 11.73 10.80 17.42
N GLU A 133 10.47 10.49 17.14
CA GLU A 133 9.29 11.00 17.86
C GLU A 133 8.83 10.07 19.00
N VAL A 134 9.44 8.88 19.12
CA VAL A 134 9.06 7.85 20.10
C VAL A 134 9.94 7.91 21.33
N LEU A 135 9.35 7.96 22.53
CA LEU A 135 10.05 8.03 23.80
C LEU A 135 10.86 6.76 24.12
N ASN A 136 10.38 5.60 23.68
CA ASN A 136 11.04 4.31 23.94
C ASN A 136 11.32 3.58 22.61
N SER A 137 12.59 3.40 22.29
CA SER A 137 13.04 2.76 21.05
C SER A 137 12.60 1.28 20.91
N SER A 138 12.29 0.57 22.00
CA SER A 138 11.79 -0.81 21.95
C SER A 138 10.37 -0.90 21.39
N THR A 139 9.58 0.17 21.46
CA THR A 139 8.22 0.24 20.92
C THR A 139 8.19 0.12 19.38
N VAL A 140 9.24 0.56 18.70
CA VAL A 140 9.30 0.53 17.23
C VAL A 140 9.24 -0.89 16.67
N PRO A 141 10.11 -1.85 17.05
CA PRO A 141 10.01 -3.23 16.56
C PRO A 141 8.73 -3.93 17.02
N GLU A 142 8.20 -3.63 18.21
CA GLU A 142 6.92 -4.18 18.68
C GLU A 142 5.76 -3.70 17.80
N ALA A 143 5.72 -2.42 17.45
CA ALA A 143 4.72 -1.86 16.55
C ALA A 143 4.80 -2.46 15.13
N MET A 144 6.02 -2.65 14.61
CA MET A 144 6.23 -3.27 13.30
C MET A 144 5.72 -4.72 13.26
N ILE A 145 6.09 -5.53 14.25
CA ILE A 145 5.66 -6.93 14.33
C ILE A 145 4.15 -7.00 14.57
N GLY A 146 3.63 -6.19 15.49
CA GLY A 146 2.21 -6.12 15.80
C GLY A 146 1.38 -5.75 14.58
N ALA A 147 1.82 -4.78 13.78
CA ALA A 147 1.14 -4.39 12.55
C ALA A 147 1.07 -5.56 11.55
N VAL A 148 2.18 -6.28 11.33
CA VAL A 148 2.18 -7.43 10.40
C VAL A 148 1.29 -8.56 10.91
N LEU A 149 1.35 -8.88 12.20
CA LEU A 149 0.55 -9.96 12.77
C LEU A 149 -0.96 -9.65 12.74
N VAL A 150 -1.35 -8.47 13.19
CA VAL A 150 -2.77 -8.06 13.22
C VAL A 150 -3.32 -8.00 11.79
N ASN A 151 -2.65 -7.29 10.90
CA ASN A 151 -3.10 -7.17 9.51
C ASN A 151 -3.06 -8.51 8.77
N GLY A 152 -2.07 -9.37 9.05
CA GLY A 152 -1.99 -10.70 8.45
C GLY A 152 -3.15 -11.60 8.88
N ILE A 153 -3.49 -11.65 10.17
CA ILE A 153 -4.60 -12.46 10.68
C ILE A 153 -5.94 -11.93 10.17
N LEU A 154 -6.18 -10.62 10.27
CA LEU A 154 -7.42 -10.01 9.79
C LEU A 154 -7.54 -10.15 8.28
N GLY A 155 -6.46 -9.90 7.53
CA GLY A 155 -6.41 -10.03 6.09
C GLY A 155 -6.70 -11.46 5.62
N LEU A 156 -6.10 -12.47 6.27
CA LEU A 156 -6.40 -13.88 5.97
C LEU A 156 -7.89 -14.19 6.21
N GLY A 157 -8.46 -13.69 7.31
CA GLY A 157 -9.88 -13.86 7.60
C GLY A 157 -10.79 -13.27 6.51
N VAL A 158 -10.49 -12.05 6.05
CA VAL A 158 -11.22 -11.41 4.95
C VAL A 158 -11.00 -12.17 3.64
N CYS A 159 -9.78 -12.60 3.30
CA CYS A 159 -9.51 -13.36 2.09
C CYS A 159 -10.34 -14.65 2.03
N ILE A 160 -10.38 -15.41 3.13
CA ILE A 160 -11.18 -16.64 3.21
C ILE A 160 -12.68 -16.32 3.06
N ALA A 161 -13.18 -15.34 3.83
CA ALA A 161 -14.58 -14.93 3.76
C ALA A 161 -14.96 -14.45 2.36
N PHE A 162 -14.13 -13.62 1.74
CA PHE A 162 -14.36 -13.11 0.40
C PHE A 162 -14.37 -14.24 -0.64
N SER A 163 -13.45 -15.20 -0.55
CA SER A 163 -13.43 -16.38 -1.44
C SER A 163 -14.70 -17.24 -1.32
N PHE A 164 -15.28 -17.33 -0.12
CA PHE A 164 -16.58 -17.99 0.05
C PHE A 164 -17.77 -17.21 -0.49
N THR A 165 -17.64 -15.91 -0.66
CA THR A 165 -18.76 -14.98 -0.94
C THR A 165 -18.63 -14.26 -2.28
N VAL A 166 -17.62 -14.57 -3.07
CA VAL A 166 -17.36 -13.88 -4.36
C VAL A 166 -18.50 -14.08 -5.36
N GLY A 167 -19.30 -15.15 -5.24
CA GLY A 167 -20.41 -15.43 -6.13
C GLY A 167 -19.93 -15.77 -7.55
N ASP A 168 -20.50 -15.08 -8.56
CA ASP A 168 -20.06 -15.21 -9.94
C ASP A 168 -18.81 -14.36 -10.20
N LEU A 169 -17.66 -15.05 -10.29
CA LEU A 169 -16.36 -14.43 -10.52
C LEU A 169 -16.31 -13.66 -11.86
N ALA A 170 -16.99 -14.17 -12.91
CA ALA A 170 -16.99 -13.50 -14.22
C ALA A 170 -17.72 -12.15 -14.17
N SER A 171 -18.86 -12.11 -13.47
CA SER A 171 -19.61 -10.88 -13.22
C SER A 171 -18.78 -9.87 -12.42
N ALA A 172 -18.12 -10.32 -11.34
CA ALA A 172 -17.29 -9.46 -10.52
C ALA A 172 -16.14 -8.83 -11.34
N LEU A 173 -15.40 -9.64 -12.10
CA LEU A 173 -14.28 -9.19 -12.94
C LEU A 173 -14.69 -8.24 -14.08
N SER A 174 -15.95 -8.28 -14.52
CA SER A 174 -16.48 -7.39 -15.56
C SER A 174 -17.19 -6.14 -15.03
N SER A 175 -17.11 -5.88 -13.73
CA SER A 175 -17.80 -4.75 -13.10
C SER A 175 -17.39 -3.39 -13.70
N PRO A 176 -18.36 -2.56 -14.11
CA PRO A 176 -18.09 -1.23 -14.67
C PRO A 176 -17.51 -0.24 -13.64
N THR A 177 -17.57 -0.58 -12.34
CA THR A 177 -17.05 0.28 -11.26
C THR A 177 -15.53 0.36 -11.25
N GLY A 178 -14.83 -0.58 -11.95
CA GLY A 178 -13.38 -0.73 -11.93
C GLY A 178 -12.86 -1.40 -10.65
N TYR A 179 -13.75 -1.88 -9.79
CA TYR A 179 -13.43 -2.57 -8.52
C TYR A 179 -14.35 -3.77 -8.33
N ASP A 180 -13.82 -4.95 -8.47
CA ASP A 180 -14.55 -6.23 -8.40
C ASP A 180 -15.27 -6.40 -7.06
N PHE A 181 -14.65 -5.96 -5.96
CA PHE A 181 -15.22 -6.10 -4.62
C PHE A 181 -16.51 -5.27 -4.42
N ILE A 182 -16.71 -4.17 -5.17
CA ILE A 182 -17.96 -3.39 -5.11
C ILE A 182 -19.13 -4.24 -5.62
N GLU A 183 -18.92 -5.01 -6.68
CA GLU A 183 -19.91 -5.95 -7.20
C GLU A 183 -20.19 -7.09 -6.22
N VAL A 184 -19.13 -7.63 -5.59
CA VAL A 184 -19.29 -8.65 -4.55
C VAL A 184 -20.12 -8.12 -3.37
N PHE A 185 -19.88 -6.88 -2.93
CA PHE A 185 -20.67 -6.26 -1.86
C PHE A 185 -22.13 -6.04 -2.26
N PHE A 186 -22.36 -5.66 -3.51
CA PHE A 186 -23.72 -5.52 -4.04
C PHE A 186 -24.43 -6.88 -4.11
N SER A 187 -23.79 -7.88 -4.68
CA SER A 187 -24.32 -9.25 -4.77
C SER A 187 -24.61 -9.86 -3.40
N ALA A 188 -23.76 -9.56 -2.41
CA ALA A 188 -23.93 -10.03 -1.04
C ALA A 188 -25.14 -9.40 -0.33
N THR A 189 -25.35 -8.09 -0.51
CA THR A 189 -26.35 -7.32 0.24
C THR A 189 -27.64 -7.11 -0.54
N ASN A 190 -27.63 -7.30 -1.87
CA ASN A 190 -28.70 -6.91 -2.80
C ASN A 190 -29.18 -5.45 -2.57
N SER A 191 -28.25 -4.56 -2.20
CA SER A 191 -28.57 -3.19 -1.82
C SER A 191 -27.48 -2.22 -2.28
N LEU A 192 -27.81 -1.21 -3.08
CA LEU A 192 -26.91 -0.13 -3.44
C LEU A 192 -26.39 0.62 -2.18
N ALA A 193 -27.28 0.87 -1.21
CA ALA A 193 -26.89 1.52 0.03
C ALA A 193 -25.93 0.65 0.86
N GLY A 194 -26.17 -0.66 0.92
CA GLY A 194 -25.31 -1.62 1.61
C GLY A 194 -23.90 -1.66 0.98
N SER A 195 -23.82 -1.89 -0.32
CA SER A 195 -22.55 -1.90 -1.07
C SER A 195 -21.81 -0.56 -0.93
N SER A 196 -22.51 0.56 -1.13
CA SER A 196 -21.91 1.89 -1.01
C SER A 196 -21.37 2.16 0.41
N THR A 197 -22.08 1.72 1.46
CA THR A 197 -21.64 1.89 2.84
C THR A 197 -20.38 1.05 3.12
N MET A 198 -20.35 -0.21 2.72
CA MET A 198 -19.16 -1.07 2.87
C MET A 198 -17.96 -0.51 2.10
N THR A 199 -18.18 -0.02 0.88
CA THR A 199 -17.13 0.63 0.07
C THR A 199 -16.66 1.94 0.71
N ALA A 200 -17.56 2.75 1.28
CA ALA A 200 -17.21 4.00 1.97
C ALA A 200 -16.31 3.74 3.19
N ILE A 201 -16.51 2.64 3.91
CA ILE A 201 -15.62 2.20 5.00
C ILE A 201 -14.21 1.96 4.45
N LEU A 202 -14.07 1.23 3.33
CA LEU A 202 -12.77 0.99 2.70
C LEU A 202 -12.11 2.29 2.23
N ILE A 203 -12.88 3.21 1.63
CA ILE A 203 -12.38 4.54 1.22
C ILE A 203 -11.85 5.31 2.43
N ALA A 204 -12.57 5.31 3.55
CA ALA A 204 -12.14 5.95 4.78
C ALA A 204 -10.83 5.34 5.30
N LEU A 205 -10.69 4.01 5.27
CA LEU A 205 -9.48 3.30 5.69
C LEU A 205 -8.28 3.60 4.77
N VAL A 206 -8.46 3.57 3.45
CA VAL A 206 -7.38 3.88 2.49
C VAL A 206 -6.98 5.37 2.58
N THR A 207 -7.94 6.26 2.78
CA THR A 207 -7.65 7.68 3.00
C THR A 207 -6.90 7.89 4.31
N SER A 208 -7.26 7.19 5.38
CA SER A 208 -6.54 7.19 6.66
C SER A 208 -5.09 6.70 6.51
N ALA A 209 -4.88 5.60 5.78
CA ALA A 209 -3.54 5.11 5.46
C ALA A 209 -2.73 6.16 4.67
N SER A 210 -3.37 6.91 3.77
CA SER A 210 -2.73 7.97 2.99
C SER A 210 -2.27 9.14 3.84
N VAL A 211 -2.92 9.42 4.99
CA VAL A 211 -2.44 10.39 5.98
C VAL A 211 -1.08 9.94 6.53
N GLY A 212 -0.95 8.68 6.93
CA GLY A 212 0.31 8.09 7.40
C GLY A 212 1.39 8.04 6.31
N PHE A 213 1.02 7.74 5.06
CA PHE A 213 1.97 7.76 3.93
C PHE A 213 2.54 9.15 3.69
N LEU A 214 1.72 10.20 3.73
CA LEU A 214 2.19 11.58 3.60
C LEU A 214 3.04 11.99 4.80
N ALA A 215 2.69 11.57 6.01
CA ALA A 215 3.48 11.78 7.22
C ALA A 215 4.90 11.21 7.06
N THR A 216 5.01 9.93 6.69
CA THR A 216 6.31 9.25 6.52
C THR A 216 7.11 9.82 5.36
N ALA A 217 6.47 10.14 4.22
CA ALA A 217 7.11 10.79 3.09
C ALA A 217 7.69 12.17 3.45
N THR A 218 6.95 12.94 4.24
CA THR A 218 7.38 14.25 4.73
C THR A 218 8.62 14.14 5.63
N ARG A 219 8.59 13.21 6.60
CA ARG A 219 9.71 13.01 7.54
C ARG A 219 10.94 12.48 6.83
N GLN A 220 10.77 11.56 5.91
CA GLN A 220 11.87 11.05 5.10
C GLN A 220 12.48 12.15 4.21
N THR A 221 11.65 12.98 3.57
CA THR A 221 12.12 14.12 2.78
C THR A 221 12.91 15.10 3.65
N TRP A 222 12.43 15.40 4.85
CA TRP A 222 13.10 16.25 5.82
C TRP A 222 14.44 15.65 6.30
N ALA A 223 14.48 14.37 6.65
CA ALA A 223 15.69 13.70 7.08
C ALA A 223 16.79 13.73 6.00
N PHE A 224 16.43 13.40 4.75
CA PHE A 224 17.36 13.49 3.61
C PHE A 224 17.85 14.92 3.36
N ALA A 225 16.99 15.91 3.53
CA ALA A 225 17.39 17.32 3.42
C ALA A 225 18.33 17.71 4.55
N ARG A 226 18.09 17.27 5.79
CA ARG A 226 19.00 17.49 6.94
C ARG A 226 20.40 16.94 6.66
N ASP A 227 20.46 15.76 6.04
CA ASP A 227 21.70 15.08 5.69
C ASP A 227 22.32 15.58 4.36
N ARG A 228 21.79 16.67 3.79
CA ARG A 228 22.24 17.29 2.53
C ARG A 228 22.15 16.38 1.30
N GLY A 229 21.29 15.35 1.34
CA GLY A 229 21.09 14.41 0.24
C GLY A 229 20.09 14.88 -0.83
N LEU A 230 19.54 16.10 -0.74
CA LEU A 230 18.56 16.64 -1.67
C LEU A 230 18.98 18.01 -2.22
N PRO A 231 18.56 18.35 -3.46
CA PRO A 231 18.57 19.72 -3.93
C PRO A 231 17.78 20.62 -2.95
N PHE A 232 18.21 21.85 -2.76
CA PHE A 232 17.58 22.80 -1.82
C PHE A 232 17.50 22.31 -0.35
N SER A 233 18.45 21.50 0.09
CA SER A 233 18.51 20.90 1.43
C SER A 233 18.32 21.92 2.55
N THR A 234 19.00 23.07 2.52
CA THR A 234 18.89 24.13 3.52
C THR A 234 17.48 24.73 3.60
N PHE A 235 16.73 24.71 2.51
CA PHE A 235 15.34 25.15 2.48
C PHE A 235 14.39 24.08 3.03
N LEU A 236 14.55 22.83 2.62
CA LEU A 236 13.68 21.71 2.98
C LEU A 236 13.87 21.23 4.43
N ALA A 237 15.09 21.35 4.98
CA ALA A 237 15.41 20.94 6.34
C ALA A 237 14.83 21.84 7.44
N LYS A 238 14.22 22.99 7.09
CA LYS A 238 13.66 23.90 8.09
C LYS A 238 12.38 23.37 8.70
N VAL A 239 12.36 23.34 10.04
CA VAL A 239 11.17 23.02 10.85
C VAL A 239 10.50 24.33 11.27
N ASP A 240 9.19 24.36 11.19
CA ASP A 240 8.41 25.50 11.65
C ASP A 240 8.41 25.54 13.19
N LYS A 241 8.75 26.70 13.75
CA LYS A 241 8.88 26.87 15.21
C LYS A 241 7.53 26.82 15.95
N GLY A 242 6.44 27.17 15.26
CA GLY A 242 5.11 27.22 15.87
C GLY A 242 4.46 25.85 15.95
N THR A 243 4.55 25.06 14.89
CA THR A 243 3.91 23.74 14.79
C THR A 243 4.82 22.57 15.12
N GLY A 244 6.15 22.76 15.05
CA GLY A 244 7.14 21.69 15.17
C GLY A 244 7.21 20.77 13.93
N VAL A 245 6.51 21.12 12.83
CA VAL A 245 6.40 20.30 11.61
C VAL A 245 7.35 20.85 10.54
N PRO A 246 8.00 20.01 9.72
CA PRO A 246 8.79 20.43 8.58
C PRO A 246 7.87 20.81 7.39
N LEU A 247 7.17 21.94 7.50
CA LEU A 247 6.14 22.38 6.53
C LEU A 247 6.65 22.45 5.09
N ARG A 248 7.93 22.80 4.87
CA ARG A 248 8.51 22.87 3.52
C ARG A 248 8.71 21.49 2.91
N ALA A 249 9.12 20.50 3.71
CA ALA A 249 9.19 19.11 3.29
C ALA A 249 7.80 18.54 3.05
N ALA A 250 6.80 18.90 3.88
CA ALA A 250 5.40 18.52 3.69
C ALA A 250 4.87 19.07 2.36
N LEU A 251 5.09 20.33 2.07
CA LEU A 251 4.69 20.96 0.79
C LEU A 251 5.36 20.28 -0.41
N ALA A 252 6.68 20.03 -0.33
CA ALA A 252 7.41 19.34 -1.39
C ALA A 252 6.84 17.91 -1.65
N SER A 253 6.53 17.16 -0.58
CA SER A 253 5.91 15.84 -0.67
C SER A 253 4.51 15.92 -1.26
N THR A 254 3.72 16.92 -0.87
CA THR A 254 2.37 17.17 -1.41
C THR A 254 2.41 17.48 -2.90
N VAL A 255 3.30 18.37 -3.32
CA VAL A 255 3.47 18.73 -4.75
C VAL A 255 3.90 17.51 -5.55
N ALA A 256 4.86 16.73 -5.05
CA ALA A 256 5.27 15.49 -5.72
C ALA A 256 4.11 14.50 -5.89
N ALA A 257 3.32 14.26 -4.84
CA ALA A 257 2.15 13.39 -4.91
C ALA A 257 1.09 13.94 -5.89
N ALA A 258 0.82 15.26 -5.86
CA ALA A 258 -0.14 15.89 -6.77
C ALA A 258 0.29 15.77 -8.24
N LEU A 259 1.58 15.94 -8.54
CA LEU A 259 2.12 15.78 -9.90
C LEU A 259 2.05 14.32 -10.38
N LEU A 260 2.34 13.35 -9.49
CA LEU A 260 2.19 11.93 -9.82
C LEU A 260 0.73 11.57 -10.16
N LEU A 261 -0.23 12.14 -9.43
CA LEU A 261 -1.66 11.91 -9.69
C LEU A 261 -2.12 12.45 -11.05
N LEU A 262 -1.48 13.49 -11.60
CA LEU A 262 -1.77 14.00 -12.94
C LEU A 262 -1.52 12.97 -14.04
N ILE A 263 -0.59 12.05 -13.83
CA ILE A 263 -0.23 11.02 -14.81
C ILE A 263 -1.45 10.14 -15.15
N ASN A 264 -2.35 9.93 -14.17
CA ASN A 264 -3.59 9.19 -14.39
C ASN A 264 -4.50 9.82 -15.47
N ILE A 265 -4.50 11.13 -15.62
CA ILE A 265 -5.28 11.82 -16.67
C ILE A 265 -4.81 11.40 -18.05
N GLY A 266 -3.50 11.30 -18.25
CA GLY A 266 -2.90 10.89 -19.51
C GLY A 266 -3.01 9.40 -19.77
N SER A 267 -2.64 8.58 -18.78
CA SER A 267 -2.58 7.13 -18.93
C SER A 267 -2.71 6.40 -17.60
N THR A 268 -3.74 5.57 -17.45
CA THR A 268 -3.89 4.66 -16.32
C THR A 268 -2.78 3.59 -16.31
N VAL A 269 -2.34 3.13 -17.48
CA VAL A 269 -1.22 2.17 -17.61
C VAL A 269 0.07 2.76 -17.05
N ALA A 270 0.38 4.02 -17.38
CA ALA A 270 1.55 4.70 -16.84
C ALA A 270 1.44 4.91 -15.32
N PHE A 271 0.25 5.22 -14.81
CA PHE A 271 0.04 5.33 -13.38
C PHE A 271 0.18 3.97 -12.66
N ASN A 272 -0.37 2.90 -13.22
CA ASN A 272 -0.22 1.55 -12.68
C ASN A 272 1.25 1.09 -12.64
N ALA A 273 2.08 1.52 -13.59
CA ALA A 273 3.52 1.28 -13.53
C ALA A 273 4.17 1.95 -12.32
N ILE A 274 3.72 3.16 -11.92
CA ILE A 274 4.18 3.85 -10.71
C ILE A 274 3.74 3.10 -9.45
N VAL A 275 2.49 2.61 -9.42
CA VAL A 275 1.96 1.77 -8.32
C VAL A 275 2.82 0.51 -8.16
N SER A 276 3.11 -0.17 -9.25
CA SER A 276 3.94 -1.40 -9.23
C SER A 276 5.39 -1.12 -8.81
N VAL A 277 5.97 0.01 -9.22
CA VAL A 277 7.32 0.42 -8.80
C VAL A 277 7.39 0.69 -7.30
N THR A 278 6.30 1.10 -6.66
CA THR A 278 6.26 1.29 -5.21
C THR A 278 6.58 -0.01 -4.48
N THR A 279 5.98 -1.11 -4.91
CA THR A 279 6.20 -2.44 -4.34
C THR A 279 7.65 -2.91 -4.54
N ALA A 280 8.18 -2.84 -5.77
CA ALA A 280 9.55 -3.21 -6.08
C ALA A 280 10.58 -2.37 -5.30
N GLY A 281 10.32 -1.07 -5.17
CA GLY A 281 11.17 -0.15 -4.42
C GLY A 281 11.19 -0.45 -2.91
N LEU A 282 10.04 -0.81 -2.32
CA LEU A 282 9.98 -1.21 -0.91
C LEU A 282 10.71 -2.54 -0.68
N PHE A 283 10.49 -3.56 -1.52
CA PHE A 283 11.23 -4.83 -1.41
C PHE A 283 12.73 -4.61 -1.50
N THR A 284 13.19 -3.77 -2.43
CA THR A 284 14.62 -3.43 -2.55
C THR A 284 15.14 -2.72 -1.31
N SER A 285 14.37 -1.74 -0.78
CA SER A 285 14.77 -0.98 0.41
C SER A 285 14.85 -1.85 1.67
N TYR A 286 14.07 -2.93 1.75
CA TYR A 286 14.15 -3.90 2.85
C TYR A 286 15.26 -4.92 2.62
N ALA A 287 15.46 -5.37 1.38
CA ALA A 287 16.47 -6.38 1.07
C ALA A 287 17.90 -5.91 1.37
N ILE A 288 18.23 -4.65 1.07
CA ILE A 288 19.58 -4.11 1.23
C ILE A 288 20.06 -4.18 2.69
N PRO A 289 19.39 -3.57 3.69
CA PRO A 289 19.86 -3.60 5.07
C PRO A 289 19.84 -5.00 5.67
N ILE A 290 18.84 -5.84 5.31
CA ILE A 290 18.77 -7.22 5.80
C ILE A 290 19.92 -8.05 5.24
N ALA A 291 20.27 -7.90 3.94
CA ALA A 291 21.39 -8.59 3.32
C ALA A 291 22.75 -8.14 3.93
N LEU A 292 22.89 -6.84 4.23
CA LEU A 292 24.10 -6.35 4.90
C LEU A 292 24.26 -6.90 6.31
N ILE A 293 23.18 -6.99 7.09
CA ILE A 293 23.21 -7.61 8.42
C ILE A 293 23.48 -9.12 8.31
N LEU A 294 22.87 -9.79 7.34
CA LEU A 294 23.10 -11.21 7.06
C LEU A 294 24.59 -11.46 6.77
N ARG A 295 25.19 -10.67 5.86
CA ARG A 295 26.61 -10.75 5.54
C ARG A 295 27.48 -10.57 6.79
N LYS A 296 27.23 -9.53 7.60
CA LYS A 296 27.99 -9.29 8.84
C LYS A 296 27.89 -10.45 9.81
N ARG A 297 26.71 -11.04 9.98
CA ARG A 297 26.51 -12.24 10.83
C ARG A 297 27.28 -13.44 10.28
N MET A 298 27.32 -13.64 8.95
CA MET A 298 28.03 -14.77 8.33
C MET A 298 29.55 -14.68 8.51
N ILE A 299 30.13 -13.47 8.44
CA ILE A 299 31.57 -13.26 8.61
C ILE A 299 32.01 -13.05 10.07
N GLY A 300 31.06 -13.14 11.02
CA GLY A 300 31.33 -12.93 12.44
C GLY A 300 31.66 -11.50 12.85
N GLU A 301 31.30 -10.50 12.01
CA GLU A 301 31.53 -9.09 12.31
C GLU A 301 30.55 -8.62 13.39
N TYR A 302 31.07 -7.86 14.37
CA TYR A 302 30.22 -7.31 15.43
C TYR A 302 29.20 -6.32 14.88
N VAL A 303 27.92 -6.55 15.17
CA VAL A 303 26.83 -5.63 14.87
C VAL A 303 26.28 -5.11 16.19
N ARG A 304 26.37 -3.80 16.39
CA ARG A 304 25.73 -3.14 17.53
C ARG A 304 24.20 -3.25 17.38
N MET A 305 23.60 -4.07 18.23
CA MET A 305 22.16 -4.29 18.25
C MET A 305 21.48 -3.37 19.27
N GLY A 306 20.20 -3.05 19.01
CA GLY A 306 19.35 -2.38 19.97
C GLY A 306 18.91 -3.28 21.14
N PRO A 307 18.06 -2.76 22.03
CA PRO A 307 17.52 -3.53 23.17
C PRO A 307 16.77 -4.80 22.73
N TRP A 308 15.96 -4.70 21.67
CA TRP A 308 15.29 -5.84 21.06
C TRP A 308 16.21 -6.52 20.05
N ARG A 309 16.52 -7.79 20.28
CA ARG A 309 17.44 -8.53 19.42
C ARG A 309 17.13 -10.03 19.42
N MET A 310 17.30 -10.67 18.28
CA MET A 310 17.34 -12.11 18.14
C MET A 310 18.75 -12.64 18.48
N ASN A 311 18.85 -13.88 18.97
CA ASN A 311 20.14 -14.55 19.13
C ASN A 311 20.83 -14.72 17.74
N ALA A 312 22.12 -15.05 17.76
CA ALA A 312 22.92 -15.09 16.53
C ALA A 312 22.38 -16.10 15.49
N THR A 313 22.05 -17.31 15.93
CA THR A 313 21.58 -18.41 15.05
C THR A 313 20.19 -18.13 14.48
N VAL A 314 19.22 -17.77 15.34
CA VAL A 314 17.86 -17.45 14.89
C VAL A 314 17.88 -16.24 13.97
N GLY A 315 18.65 -15.21 14.34
CA GLY A 315 18.77 -14.03 13.48
C GLY A 315 19.44 -14.31 12.13
N LEU A 316 20.38 -15.25 12.05
CA LEU A 316 20.97 -15.69 10.79
C LEU A 316 19.92 -16.36 9.89
N ILE A 317 19.17 -17.32 10.43
CA ILE A 317 18.14 -18.07 9.71
C ILE A 317 17.03 -17.14 9.21
N VAL A 318 16.50 -16.29 10.10
CA VAL A 318 15.44 -15.34 9.76
C VAL A 318 15.88 -14.35 8.68
N ASN A 319 17.11 -13.80 8.80
CA ASN A 319 17.63 -12.88 7.78
C ASN A 319 17.87 -13.57 6.43
N ALA A 320 18.36 -14.82 6.44
CA ALA A 320 18.56 -15.59 5.19
C ALA A 320 17.24 -15.87 4.50
N PHE A 321 16.22 -16.32 5.25
CA PHE A 321 14.87 -16.52 4.72
C PHE A 321 14.26 -15.21 4.19
N ALA A 322 14.39 -14.11 4.94
CA ALA A 322 13.86 -12.81 4.55
C ALA A 322 14.50 -12.30 3.24
N VAL A 323 15.83 -12.43 3.11
CA VAL A 323 16.52 -12.04 1.85
C VAL A 323 16.03 -12.90 0.69
N ALA A 324 15.96 -14.23 0.85
CA ALA A 324 15.48 -15.12 -0.21
C ALA A 324 14.04 -14.76 -0.62
N PHE A 325 13.14 -14.58 0.34
CA PHE A 325 11.75 -14.18 0.10
C PHE A 325 11.64 -12.84 -0.63
N LEU A 326 12.40 -11.83 -0.18
CA LEU A 326 12.40 -10.50 -0.79
C LEU A 326 12.93 -10.52 -2.22
N LEU A 327 13.98 -11.30 -2.52
CA LEU A 327 14.52 -11.43 -3.88
C LEU A 327 13.52 -12.13 -4.82
N ILE A 328 12.85 -13.19 -4.35
CA ILE A 328 11.80 -13.88 -5.12
C ILE A 328 10.63 -12.89 -5.37
N SER A 329 10.16 -12.21 -4.33
CA SER A 329 9.07 -11.24 -4.46
C SER A 329 9.44 -10.08 -5.38
N LEU A 330 10.66 -9.57 -5.29
CA LEU A 330 11.17 -8.53 -6.18
C LEU A 330 11.21 -9.00 -7.65
N PHE A 331 11.71 -10.20 -7.89
CA PHE A 331 11.74 -10.78 -9.24
C PHE A 331 10.34 -10.85 -9.85
N PHE A 332 9.38 -11.45 -9.14
CA PHE A 332 8.02 -11.58 -9.64
C PHE A 332 7.22 -10.26 -9.66
N SER A 333 7.65 -9.24 -8.92
CA SER A 333 7.01 -7.91 -8.96
C SER A 333 7.16 -7.20 -10.32
N PHE A 334 8.08 -7.63 -11.17
CA PHE A 334 8.27 -7.12 -12.52
C PHE A 334 7.52 -7.91 -13.60
N TRP A 335 6.89 -9.04 -13.24
CA TRP A 335 6.15 -9.85 -14.19
C TRP A 335 4.80 -9.20 -14.54
N PRO A 336 4.35 -9.36 -15.79
CA PRO A 336 3.02 -8.90 -16.18
C PRO A 336 1.94 -9.70 -15.45
N PRO A 337 0.77 -9.11 -15.17
CA PRO A 337 -0.29 -9.78 -14.41
C PRO A 337 -0.98 -10.89 -15.21
N ALA A 338 -0.94 -10.84 -16.55
CA ALA A 338 -1.65 -11.79 -17.42
C ALA A 338 -0.97 -11.97 -18.78
N MET A 339 -1.30 -13.07 -19.45
CA MET A 339 -0.90 -13.41 -20.81
C MET A 339 -2.11 -13.32 -21.78
N PRO A 340 -1.92 -12.97 -23.06
CA PRO A 340 -0.66 -12.59 -23.70
C PRO A 340 -0.19 -11.19 -23.29
N VAL A 341 1.12 -10.98 -23.29
CA VAL A 341 1.71 -9.68 -22.96
C VAL A 341 1.51 -8.70 -24.11
N GLY A 342 0.76 -7.64 -23.85
CA GLY A 342 0.55 -6.53 -24.78
C GLY A 342 0.96 -5.20 -24.15
N LEU A 343 0.83 -4.09 -24.88
CA LEU A 343 1.19 -2.76 -24.37
C LEU A 343 0.41 -2.35 -23.11
N ILE A 344 -0.84 -2.85 -22.96
CA ILE A 344 -1.72 -2.55 -21.83
C ILE A 344 -1.44 -3.49 -20.66
N THR A 345 -1.15 -4.78 -20.94
CA THR A 345 -0.92 -5.81 -19.91
C THR A 345 0.53 -5.90 -19.47
N MET A 346 1.47 -5.26 -20.19
CA MET A 346 2.88 -5.22 -19.81
C MET A 346 3.06 -4.50 -18.47
N ASN A 347 3.83 -5.11 -17.58
CA ASN A 347 4.25 -4.46 -16.33
C ASN A 347 5.45 -3.53 -16.60
N TRP A 348 5.17 -2.25 -16.82
CA TRP A 348 6.19 -1.23 -17.08
C TRP A 348 7.01 -0.83 -15.85
N SER A 349 6.75 -1.42 -14.70
CA SER A 349 7.48 -1.10 -13.46
C SER A 349 8.98 -1.37 -13.58
N CYS A 350 9.41 -2.37 -14.35
CA CYS A 350 10.83 -2.65 -14.58
C CYS A 350 11.56 -1.46 -15.23
N ALA A 351 10.92 -0.82 -16.22
CA ALA A 351 11.49 0.34 -16.90
C ALA A 351 11.53 1.57 -15.97
N VAL A 352 10.44 1.83 -15.24
CA VAL A 352 10.36 2.96 -14.28
C VAL A 352 11.33 2.74 -13.13
N PHE A 353 11.42 1.53 -12.58
CA PHE A 353 12.35 1.18 -11.51
C PHE A 353 13.81 1.35 -11.97
N GLY A 354 14.16 0.81 -13.15
CA GLY A 354 15.50 0.98 -13.73
C GLY A 354 15.86 2.45 -13.96
N GLY A 355 14.92 3.24 -14.47
CA GLY A 355 15.10 4.69 -14.65
C GLY A 355 15.31 5.44 -13.33
N VAL A 356 14.53 5.11 -12.28
CA VAL A 356 14.70 5.70 -10.95
C VAL A 356 16.04 5.32 -10.33
N MET A 357 16.47 4.07 -10.48
CA MET A 357 17.80 3.62 -10.00
C MET A 357 18.94 4.30 -10.73
N ALA A 358 18.85 4.44 -12.05
CA ALA A 358 19.87 5.14 -12.85
C ALA A 358 19.99 6.62 -12.45
N LEU A 359 18.88 7.31 -12.26
CA LEU A 359 18.86 8.71 -11.78
C LEU A 359 19.35 8.87 -10.34
N GLY A 360 19.21 7.84 -9.51
CA GLY A 360 19.68 7.87 -8.11
C GLY A 360 21.18 7.65 -7.96
N VAL A 361 21.86 7.16 -9.00
CA VAL A 361 23.33 6.97 -9.03
C VAL A 361 24.06 8.20 -9.59
N LEU A 362 23.37 9.04 -10.37
CA LEU A 362 23.87 10.32 -10.88
C LEU A 362 23.76 11.43 -9.84
#